data_1443882c9e067300f1afe465b8602453
#
_entry.id   1443882c9e067300f1afe465b8602453
#
_cell.length_a   1.000
_cell.length_b   1.000
_cell.length_c   1.000
_cell.angle_alpha   90.00
_cell.angle_beta   90.00
_cell.angle_gamma   90.00
#
_symmetry.space_group_name_H-M   'P 1'
#
loop_
_entity.id
_entity.type
_entity.pdbx_description
1 polymer ?
#
loop_
_entity_poly.entity_id
_entity_poly.type
_entity_poly.pdbx_seq_one_letter_code
_entity_poly.pdbx_strand_id
1 'polypeptide(L)'
;DAASVIYERIIADEKAAQGAKADHFAASGANDRIWNSAQKLCHYDPKVFAQYFGNLAIDAACEAWLGPNYQMTAQVNLVRPSGAAQSPHRDYHLGFQPREVAARYPAHLHDLSPVLTLQGAVAHVDMPIESGPTKLLPFSQLYRHGYLAFTMPEFRDFFEENFVQVPLKKGDVLFFNPALYHAGGANVSADIQRMANLLQVSSAYGRSLENLDRQSMTLQLYEVLARGDHGLSEPKVDAAISALSLIHI
;
A
#
# COMPACT_ATOMS: atom_id res chain seq x y z
N ASP A 1 -7.01 13.75 -11.10
CA ASP A 1 -5.64 13.97 -10.67
C ASP A 1 -4.69 13.20 -11.60
N ALA A 2 -3.47 13.74 -11.82
CA ALA A 2 -2.54 13.21 -12.81
C ALA A 2 -2.11 11.77 -12.52
N ALA A 3 -1.90 11.42 -11.27
CA ALA A 3 -1.50 10.06 -10.89
C ALA A 3 -2.60 9.02 -11.18
N SER A 4 -3.88 9.36 -10.94
CA SER A 4 -5.00 8.46 -11.27
C SER A 4 -5.04 8.13 -12.76
N VAL A 5 -4.87 9.13 -13.62
CA VAL A 5 -4.86 8.95 -15.08
C VAL A 5 -3.71 8.01 -15.52
N ILE A 6 -2.53 8.19 -14.91
CA ILE A 6 -1.39 7.31 -15.21
C ILE A 6 -1.65 5.89 -14.73
N TYR A 7 -2.22 5.69 -13.53
CA TYR A 7 -2.54 4.35 -13.04
C TYR A 7 -3.60 3.66 -13.91
N GLU A 8 -4.62 4.37 -14.37
CA GLU A 8 -5.60 3.82 -15.32
C GLU A 8 -4.93 3.38 -16.63
N ARG A 9 -3.98 4.19 -17.13
CA ARG A 9 -3.19 3.84 -18.31
C ARG A 9 -2.32 2.61 -18.06
N ILE A 10 -1.62 2.52 -16.93
CA ILE A 10 -0.81 1.33 -16.58
C ILE A 10 -1.68 0.08 -16.56
N ILE A 11 -2.87 0.13 -15.96
CA ILE A 11 -3.82 -1.00 -15.94
C ILE A 11 -4.19 -1.40 -17.38
N ALA A 12 -4.47 -0.46 -18.24
CA ALA A 12 -4.83 -0.73 -19.64
C ALA A 12 -3.66 -1.37 -20.40
N ASP A 13 -2.45 -0.84 -20.28
CA ASP A 13 -1.25 -1.33 -20.94
C ASP A 13 -0.88 -2.75 -20.45
N GLU A 14 -0.96 -3.02 -19.13
CA GLU A 14 -0.70 -4.36 -18.57
C GLU A 14 -1.74 -5.40 -19.03
N LYS A 15 -3.01 -5.02 -19.13
CA LYS A 15 -4.06 -5.89 -19.67
C LYS A 15 -3.83 -6.22 -21.15
N ALA A 16 -3.42 -5.24 -21.93
CA ALA A 16 -3.10 -5.44 -23.35
C ALA A 16 -1.90 -6.38 -23.53
N ALA A 17 -0.88 -6.27 -22.66
CA ALA A 17 0.36 -7.05 -22.77
C ALA A 17 0.23 -8.50 -22.25
N GLN A 18 -0.55 -8.75 -21.20
CA GLN A 18 -0.54 -10.01 -20.45
C GLN A 18 -1.87 -10.79 -20.47
N GLY A 19 -2.93 -10.22 -21.09
CA GLY A 19 -4.29 -10.68 -20.85
C GLY A 19 -4.76 -10.31 -19.42
N ALA A 20 -6.06 -10.46 -19.16
CA ALA A 20 -6.63 -10.16 -17.84
C ALA A 20 -6.07 -11.13 -16.77
N LYS A 21 -5.00 -10.75 -16.09
CA LYS A 21 -4.58 -11.44 -14.85
C LYS A 21 -5.39 -10.88 -13.69
N ALA A 22 -6.23 -11.73 -13.12
CA ALA A 22 -6.94 -11.42 -11.88
C ALA A 22 -5.94 -11.12 -10.74
N ASP A 23 -6.30 -10.20 -9.86
CA ASP A 23 -5.60 -10.01 -8.59
C ASP A 23 -5.56 -11.34 -7.82
N HIS A 24 -4.42 -11.70 -7.24
CA HIS A 24 -4.23 -12.91 -6.44
C HIS A 24 -5.23 -13.04 -5.27
N PHE A 25 -5.87 -11.94 -4.87
CA PHE A 25 -6.81 -11.87 -3.77
C PHE A 25 -8.29 -11.88 -4.19
N ALA A 26 -8.58 -11.92 -5.49
CA ALA A 26 -9.95 -11.87 -5.99
C ALA A 26 -10.20 -12.93 -7.09
N ALA A 27 -11.09 -13.87 -6.79
CA ALA A 27 -11.47 -14.92 -7.72
C ALA A 27 -12.36 -14.43 -8.90
N SER A 28 -12.93 -13.22 -8.82
CA SER A 28 -13.99 -12.77 -9.72
C SER A 28 -13.51 -11.98 -10.95
N GLY A 29 -12.22 -11.67 -11.08
CA GLY A 29 -11.73 -10.79 -12.17
C GLY A 29 -12.21 -9.33 -12.09
N ALA A 30 -12.95 -8.96 -11.02
CA ALA A 30 -13.44 -7.61 -10.81
C ALA A 30 -12.37 -6.64 -10.27
N ASN A 31 -11.21 -7.17 -9.88
CA ASN A 31 -10.13 -6.40 -9.28
C ASN A 31 -8.92 -6.37 -10.20
N ASP A 32 -8.29 -5.20 -10.29
CA ASP A 32 -6.96 -5.04 -10.89
C ASP A 32 -5.98 -4.59 -9.82
N ARG A 33 -4.73 -5.06 -9.93
CA ARG A 33 -3.65 -4.66 -9.04
C ARG A 33 -2.41 -4.28 -9.84
N ILE A 34 -1.89 -3.08 -9.59
CA ILE A 34 -0.58 -2.65 -10.09
C ILE A 34 0.43 -2.92 -8.97
N TRP A 35 1.31 -3.87 -9.20
CA TRP A 35 2.48 -4.11 -8.35
C TRP A 35 3.59 -3.11 -8.68
N ASN A 36 4.44 -2.77 -7.71
CA ASN A 36 5.50 -1.78 -7.88
C ASN A 36 4.98 -0.45 -8.43
N SER A 37 3.82 0.01 -7.94
CA SER A 37 3.14 1.18 -8.50
C SER A 37 3.96 2.46 -8.38
N ALA A 38 4.80 2.59 -7.34
CA ALA A 38 5.71 3.71 -7.17
C ALA A 38 6.75 3.77 -8.32
N GLN A 39 7.41 2.63 -8.61
CA GLN A 39 8.36 2.54 -9.72
C GLN A 39 7.68 2.80 -11.06
N LYS A 40 6.53 2.17 -11.31
CA LYS A 40 5.81 2.35 -12.57
C LYS A 40 5.37 3.81 -12.76
N LEU A 41 4.86 4.46 -11.72
CA LEU A 41 4.53 5.89 -11.79
C LEU A 41 5.76 6.73 -12.16
N CYS A 42 6.91 6.46 -11.53
CA CYS A 42 8.17 7.15 -11.82
C CYS A 42 8.61 6.96 -13.30
N HIS A 43 8.46 5.73 -13.83
CA HIS A 43 8.84 5.43 -15.21
C HIS A 43 7.87 6.02 -16.23
N TYR A 44 6.58 6.13 -15.93
CA TYR A 44 5.59 6.73 -16.82
C TYR A 44 5.66 8.26 -16.81
N ASP A 45 5.84 8.85 -15.63
CA ASP A 45 5.99 10.31 -15.48
C ASP A 45 6.71 10.65 -14.16
N PRO A 46 8.04 10.87 -14.19
CA PRO A 46 8.82 11.18 -13.00
C PRO A 46 8.44 12.52 -12.35
N LYS A 47 7.86 13.46 -13.12
CA LYS A 47 7.35 14.72 -12.55
C LYS A 47 6.09 14.49 -11.72
N VAL A 48 5.16 13.67 -12.22
CA VAL A 48 3.97 13.29 -11.45
C VAL A 48 4.35 12.44 -10.24
N PHE A 49 5.34 11.56 -10.37
CA PHE A 49 5.90 10.83 -9.22
C PHE A 49 6.40 11.80 -8.14
N ALA A 50 7.23 12.79 -8.52
CA ALA A 50 7.74 13.79 -7.58
C ALA A 50 6.62 14.59 -6.90
N GLN A 51 5.59 14.99 -7.65
CA GLN A 51 4.44 15.72 -7.11
C GLN A 51 3.59 14.86 -6.18
N TYR A 52 3.45 13.58 -6.47
CA TYR A 52 2.62 12.63 -5.70
C TYR A 52 3.32 12.22 -4.39
N PHE A 53 4.57 11.79 -4.47
CA PHE A 53 5.34 11.36 -3.30
C PHE A 53 6.04 12.50 -2.56
N GLY A 54 6.14 13.69 -3.15
CA GLY A 54 6.50 14.94 -2.45
C GLY A 54 5.38 15.46 -1.53
N ASN A 55 4.60 14.55 -0.95
CA ASN A 55 3.48 14.86 -0.05
C ASN A 55 3.96 14.87 1.40
N LEU A 56 3.99 16.06 2.01
CA LEU A 56 4.51 16.26 3.37
C LEU A 56 3.71 15.51 4.45
N ALA A 57 2.42 15.22 4.23
CA ALA A 57 1.63 14.47 5.19
C ALA A 57 2.00 12.97 5.17
N ILE A 58 2.29 12.42 3.99
CA ILE A 58 2.79 11.04 3.85
C ILE A 58 4.17 10.94 4.47
N ASP A 59 5.06 11.86 4.14
CA ASP A 59 6.43 11.91 4.64
C ASP A 59 6.46 12.00 6.17
N ALA A 60 5.74 12.96 6.75
CA ALA A 60 5.65 13.14 8.20
C ALA A 60 5.10 11.89 8.93
N ALA A 61 4.11 11.21 8.36
CA ALA A 61 3.59 9.98 8.94
C ALA A 61 4.62 8.84 8.89
N CYS A 62 5.34 8.70 7.78
CA CYS A 62 6.38 7.70 7.62
C CYS A 62 7.57 7.97 8.56
N GLU A 63 8.06 9.21 8.63
CA GLU A 63 9.15 9.57 9.54
C GLU A 63 8.77 9.42 11.01
N ALA A 64 7.56 9.82 11.39
CA ALA A 64 7.09 9.70 12.78
C ALA A 64 7.02 8.26 13.26
N TRP A 65 6.69 7.31 12.38
CA TRP A 65 6.57 5.90 12.73
C TRP A 65 7.87 5.11 12.51
N LEU A 66 8.57 5.33 11.39
CA LEU A 66 9.68 4.51 10.92
C LEU A 66 11.05 5.17 11.10
N GLY A 67 11.09 6.47 11.37
CA GLY A 67 12.30 7.27 11.34
C GLY A 67 12.70 7.66 9.91
N PRO A 68 13.83 8.37 9.76
CA PRO A 68 14.34 8.81 8.47
C PRO A 68 14.76 7.63 7.59
N ASN A 69 14.86 7.88 6.29
CA ASN A 69 15.29 6.89 5.29
C ASN A 69 14.35 5.67 5.21
N TYR A 70 13.07 5.86 5.44
CA TYR A 70 12.08 4.81 5.23
C TYR A 70 12.08 4.33 3.77
N GLN A 71 11.62 3.10 3.54
CA GLN A 71 11.60 2.46 2.24
C GLN A 71 10.16 2.39 1.72
N MET A 72 9.81 3.31 0.80
CA MET A 72 8.48 3.33 0.20
C MET A 72 8.35 2.25 -0.87
N THR A 73 7.32 1.41 -0.74
CA THR A 73 6.76 0.60 -1.82
C THR A 73 5.26 0.83 -1.89
N ALA A 74 4.64 0.59 -3.02
CA ALA A 74 3.23 0.88 -3.18
C ALA A 74 2.57 0.00 -4.26
N GLN A 75 1.28 -0.27 -4.08
CA GLN A 75 0.47 -1.05 -4.99
C GLN A 75 -0.87 -0.35 -5.22
N VAL A 76 -1.26 -0.16 -6.46
CA VAL A 76 -2.63 0.34 -6.73
C VAL A 76 -3.59 -0.83 -6.82
N ASN A 77 -4.70 -0.72 -6.09
CA ASN A 77 -5.80 -1.67 -6.16
C ASN A 77 -7.04 -0.96 -6.72
N LEU A 78 -7.56 -1.48 -7.83
CA LEU A 78 -8.82 -1.06 -8.43
C LEU A 78 -9.84 -2.17 -8.24
N VAL A 79 -10.92 -1.90 -7.48
CA VAL A 79 -12.00 -2.83 -7.19
C VAL A 79 -13.30 -2.29 -7.78
N ARG A 80 -13.83 -3.00 -8.77
CA ARG A 80 -15.09 -2.65 -9.43
C ARG A 80 -16.30 -3.11 -8.62
N PRO A 81 -17.51 -2.60 -8.95
CA PRO A 81 -18.74 -3.16 -8.43
C PRO A 81 -18.76 -4.70 -8.51
N SER A 82 -19.27 -5.36 -7.47
CA SER A 82 -19.24 -6.82 -7.27
C SER A 82 -17.86 -7.42 -6.95
N GLY A 83 -16.83 -6.59 -6.76
CA GLY A 83 -15.52 -7.07 -6.30
C GLY A 83 -15.62 -7.64 -4.88
N ALA A 84 -15.12 -8.86 -4.69
CA ALA A 84 -15.19 -9.57 -3.41
C ALA A 84 -14.25 -8.92 -2.36
N ALA A 85 -14.60 -9.08 -1.09
CA ALA A 85 -13.72 -8.76 0.02
C ALA A 85 -12.48 -9.67 0.03
N GLN A 86 -11.39 -9.16 0.57
CA GLN A 86 -10.24 -9.99 0.91
C GLN A 86 -10.53 -10.81 2.18
N SER A 87 -9.87 -11.96 2.30
CA SER A 87 -9.82 -12.65 3.59
C SER A 87 -9.07 -11.80 4.61
N PRO A 88 -9.54 -11.73 5.88
CA PRO A 88 -8.84 -11.03 6.93
C PRO A 88 -7.42 -11.57 7.12
N HIS A 89 -6.45 -10.68 7.27
CA HIS A 89 -5.04 -11.04 7.41
C HIS A 89 -4.27 -10.00 8.20
N ARG A 90 -3.05 -10.36 8.56
CA ARG A 90 -1.99 -9.44 8.98
C ARG A 90 -0.91 -9.47 7.93
N ASP A 91 -0.36 -8.32 7.61
CA ASP A 91 0.83 -8.28 6.79
C ASP A 91 2.08 -8.45 7.63
N TYR A 92 3.01 -9.22 7.09
CA TYR A 92 4.28 -9.54 7.73
C TYR A 92 5.41 -8.95 6.88
N HIS A 93 6.36 -8.26 7.50
CA HIS A 93 7.44 -7.60 6.73
C HIS A 93 8.31 -8.56 5.91
N LEU A 94 8.22 -9.86 6.17
CA LEU A 94 8.83 -10.90 5.34
C LEU A 94 7.92 -11.35 4.17
N GLY A 95 6.78 -10.69 3.97
CA GLY A 95 5.77 -11.08 3.00
C GLY A 95 4.85 -12.17 3.52
N PHE A 96 3.98 -12.68 2.64
CA PHE A 96 3.05 -13.75 2.99
C PHE A 96 3.80 -15.06 3.23
N GLN A 97 3.81 -15.51 4.47
CA GLN A 97 4.43 -16.77 4.87
C GLN A 97 3.34 -17.80 5.23
N PRO A 98 3.46 -19.06 4.79
CA PRO A 98 2.62 -20.13 5.33
C PRO A 98 2.79 -20.22 6.86
N ARG A 99 1.71 -20.61 7.54
CA ARG A 99 1.70 -20.70 9.01
C ARG A 99 2.84 -21.56 9.55
N GLU A 100 3.15 -22.66 8.88
CA GLU A 100 4.21 -23.58 9.26
C GLU A 100 5.59 -22.93 9.18
N VAL A 101 5.79 -22.02 8.23
CA VAL A 101 7.03 -21.24 8.10
C VAL A 101 7.08 -20.16 9.18
N ALA A 102 6.01 -19.39 9.36
CA ALA A 102 5.94 -18.36 10.38
C ALA A 102 6.14 -18.93 11.80
N ALA A 103 5.58 -20.12 12.10
CA ALA A 103 5.72 -20.79 13.38
C ALA A 103 7.16 -21.23 13.72
N ARG A 104 8.08 -21.24 12.75
CA ARG A 104 9.50 -21.58 13.01
C ARG A 104 10.28 -20.43 13.61
N TYR A 105 9.76 -19.21 13.54
CA TYR A 105 10.40 -18.04 14.12
C TYR A 105 10.03 -17.90 15.61
N PRO A 106 11.00 -17.56 16.48
CA PRO A 106 10.71 -17.27 17.87
C PRO A 106 9.70 -16.13 18.03
N ALA A 107 8.86 -16.21 19.06
CA ALA A 107 7.76 -15.27 19.28
C ALA A 107 8.19 -13.79 19.28
N HIS A 108 9.37 -13.48 19.84
CA HIS A 108 9.88 -12.11 19.90
C HIS A 108 10.24 -11.52 18.51
N LEU A 109 10.50 -12.36 17.51
CA LEU A 109 10.74 -11.87 16.14
C LEU A 109 9.44 -11.40 15.46
N HIS A 110 8.31 -11.98 15.84
CA HIS A 110 7.01 -11.51 15.34
C HIS A 110 6.68 -10.09 15.83
N ASP A 111 7.24 -9.66 16.97
CA ASP A 111 7.04 -8.33 17.52
C ASP A 111 7.75 -7.23 16.68
N LEU A 112 8.76 -7.60 15.87
CA LEU A 112 9.49 -6.66 15.03
C LEU A 112 8.69 -6.19 13.81
N SER A 113 7.84 -7.06 13.26
CA SER A 113 7.08 -6.72 12.04
C SER A 113 6.26 -5.44 12.19
N PRO A 114 5.45 -5.25 13.24
CA PRO A 114 4.66 -4.04 13.40
C PRO A 114 5.47 -2.77 13.68
N VAL A 115 6.72 -2.88 14.14
CA VAL A 115 7.56 -1.69 14.39
C VAL A 115 8.44 -1.33 13.19
N LEU A 116 8.68 -2.27 12.29
CA LEU A 116 9.51 -2.09 11.09
C LEU A 116 8.71 -1.70 9.84
N THR A 117 7.37 -1.70 9.92
CA THR A 117 6.51 -1.43 8.78
C THR A 117 5.36 -0.50 9.13
N LEU A 118 4.91 0.26 8.15
CA LEU A 118 3.71 1.10 8.19
C LEU A 118 2.92 0.86 6.92
N GLN A 119 1.62 0.67 7.05
CA GLN A 119 0.73 0.60 5.90
C GLN A 119 -0.15 1.84 5.79
N GLY A 120 -0.53 2.15 4.56
CA GLY A 120 -1.47 3.23 4.28
C GLY A 120 -2.28 2.95 3.02
N ALA A 121 -3.36 3.69 2.87
CA ALA A 121 -4.18 3.68 1.68
C ALA A 121 -4.52 5.12 1.28
N VAL A 122 -4.02 5.55 0.14
CA VAL A 122 -4.38 6.86 -0.47
C VAL A 122 -5.61 6.65 -1.35
N ALA A 123 -6.70 7.34 -1.03
CA ALA A 123 -7.94 7.27 -1.81
C ALA A 123 -7.82 8.07 -3.12
N HIS A 124 -7.96 7.42 -4.26
CA HIS A 124 -7.99 8.05 -5.59
C HIS A 124 -9.40 8.43 -6.05
N VAL A 125 -10.41 7.94 -5.36
CA VAL A 125 -11.83 8.29 -5.52
C VAL A 125 -12.47 8.42 -4.14
N ASP A 126 -13.67 8.99 -4.06
CA ASP A 126 -14.47 8.88 -2.84
C ASP A 126 -14.79 7.41 -2.55
N MET A 127 -14.56 7.00 -1.31
CA MET A 127 -14.74 5.62 -0.87
C MET A 127 -15.74 5.56 0.30
N PRO A 128 -17.06 5.67 0.02
CA PRO A 128 -18.09 5.42 1.02
C PRO A 128 -18.11 3.93 1.40
N ILE A 129 -18.82 3.58 2.48
CA ILE A 129 -18.81 2.21 3.04
C ILE A 129 -19.18 1.15 2.01
N GLU A 130 -20.17 1.42 1.14
CA GLU A 130 -20.61 0.51 0.09
C GLU A 130 -19.56 0.22 -0.98
N SER A 131 -18.54 1.10 -1.12
CA SER A 131 -17.40 0.81 -2.01
C SER A 131 -16.40 -0.17 -1.40
N GLY A 132 -16.57 -0.52 -0.12
CA GLY A 132 -15.74 -1.48 0.61
C GLY A 132 -14.35 -0.96 1.00
N PRO A 133 -14.21 0.21 1.66
CA PRO A 133 -12.93 0.63 2.19
C PRO A 133 -12.34 -0.41 3.14
N THR A 134 -11.09 -0.24 3.53
CA THR A 134 -10.39 -1.22 4.36
C THR A 134 -11.15 -1.48 5.67
N LYS A 135 -11.42 -2.77 5.91
CA LYS A 135 -11.89 -3.27 7.19
C LYS A 135 -10.72 -3.35 8.16
N LEU A 136 -10.89 -2.89 9.38
CA LEU A 136 -9.87 -2.90 10.42
C LEU A 136 -10.47 -3.46 11.71
N LEU A 137 -9.76 -4.36 12.38
CA LEU A 137 -10.15 -4.82 13.72
C LEU A 137 -9.36 -4.02 14.77
N PRO A 138 -9.98 -3.06 15.47
CA PRO A 138 -9.30 -2.22 16.44
C PRO A 138 -8.61 -3.07 17.54
N PHE A 139 -7.44 -2.64 17.98
CA PHE A 139 -6.62 -3.25 19.03
C PHE A 139 -6.08 -4.65 18.73
N SER A 140 -6.38 -5.25 17.59
CA SER A 140 -5.92 -6.58 17.23
C SER A 140 -4.40 -6.66 17.06
N GLN A 141 -3.70 -5.55 16.81
CA GLN A 141 -2.24 -5.48 16.78
C GLN A 141 -1.60 -5.86 18.13
N LEU A 142 -2.33 -5.74 19.22
CA LEU A 142 -1.84 -6.08 20.56
C LEU A 142 -1.81 -7.60 20.82
N TYR A 143 -2.52 -8.39 20.00
CA TYR A 143 -2.51 -9.83 20.15
C TYR A 143 -1.26 -10.44 19.54
N ARG A 144 -0.28 -10.77 20.37
CA ARG A 144 1.07 -11.19 19.99
C ARG A 144 1.09 -12.39 19.04
N HIS A 145 0.20 -13.37 19.26
CA HIS A 145 0.13 -14.57 18.43
C HIS A 145 -0.68 -14.41 17.14
N GLY A 146 -1.08 -13.19 16.82
CA GLY A 146 -1.96 -12.88 15.70
C GLY A 146 -1.43 -13.34 14.33
N TYR A 147 -0.12 -13.35 14.12
CA TYR A 147 0.48 -13.86 12.89
C TYR A 147 0.29 -15.35 12.64
N LEU A 148 0.01 -16.12 13.70
CA LEU A 148 -0.30 -17.54 13.61
C LEU A 148 -1.80 -17.82 13.66
N ALA A 149 -2.55 -16.93 14.29
CA ALA A 149 -3.96 -17.12 14.58
C ALA A 149 -4.89 -16.61 13.47
N PHE A 150 -4.50 -15.61 12.68
CA PHE A 150 -5.41 -14.96 11.72
C PHE A 150 -5.99 -15.91 10.66
N THR A 151 -5.34 -17.05 10.41
CA THR A 151 -5.83 -18.06 9.47
C THR A 151 -6.88 -19.01 10.06
N MET A 152 -7.08 -18.97 11.38
CA MET A 152 -8.02 -19.85 12.07
C MET A 152 -9.46 -19.36 11.89
N PRO A 153 -10.45 -20.27 11.67
CA PRO A 153 -11.83 -19.88 11.44
C PRO A 153 -12.40 -18.98 12.53
N GLU A 154 -12.16 -19.30 13.81
CA GLU A 154 -12.68 -18.55 14.93
C GLU A 154 -12.21 -17.08 14.95
N PHE A 155 -10.98 -16.82 14.49
CA PHE A 155 -10.46 -15.46 14.37
C PHE A 155 -11.03 -14.72 13.17
N ARG A 156 -11.36 -15.42 12.10
CA ARG A 156 -12.05 -14.85 10.94
C ARG A 156 -13.49 -14.47 11.29
N ASP A 157 -14.20 -15.36 11.99
CA ASP A 157 -15.57 -15.10 12.44
C ASP A 157 -15.59 -13.89 13.38
N PHE A 158 -14.69 -13.86 14.37
CA PHE A 158 -14.56 -12.70 15.25
C PHE A 158 -14.23 -11.39 14.51
N PHE A 159 -13.38 -11.45 13.47
CA PHE A 159 -13.09 -10.29 12.63
C PHE A 159 -14.35 -9.79 11.93
N GLU A 160 -15.12 -10.67 11.28
CA GLU A 160 -16.32 -10.28 10.54
C GLU A 160 -17.43 -9.71 11.44
N GLU A 161 -17.47 -10.09 12.71
CA GLU A 161 -18.41 -9.56 13.70
C GLU A 161 -18.00 -8.21 14.29
N ASN A 162 -16.68 -7.86 14.27
CA ASN A 162 -16.15 -6.76 15.08
C ASN A 162 -15.30 -5.74 14.30
N PHE A 163 -15.14 -5.87 12.99
CA PHE A 163 -14.38 -4.89 12.21
C PHE A 163 -15.08 -3.53 12.15
N VAL A 164 -14.28 -2.50 11.90
CA VAL A 164 -14.75 -1.16 11.55
C VAL A 164 -14.24 -0.76 10.17
N GLN A 165 -14.96 0.13 9.51
CA GLN A 165 -14.53 0.74 8.24
C GLN A 165 -14.62 2.25 8.36
N VAL A 166 -13.65 2.95 7.77
CA VAL A 166 -13.60 4.41 7.72
C VAL A 166 -13.87 4.83 6.27
N PRO A 167 -14.96 5.57 5.99
CA PRO A 167 -15.17 6.15 4.66
C PRO A 167 -14.09 7.19 4.39
N LEU A 168 -13.57 7.23 3.17
CA LEU A 168 -12.53 8.17 2.75
C LEU A 168 -13.04 9.04 1.61
N LYS A 169 -12.60 10.29 1.59
CA LYS A 169 -12.73 11.18 0.45
C LYS A 169 -11.50 11.03 -0.46
N LYS A 170 -11.66 11.33 -1.74
CA LYS A 170 -10.53 11.41 -2.65
C LYS A 170 -9.45 12.34 -2.09
N GLY A 171 -8.23 11.82 -1.99
CA GLY A 171 -7.08 12.52 -1.41
C GLY A 171 -6.85 12.23 0.07
N ASP A 172 -7.78 11.60 0.78
CA ASP A 172 -7.53 11.14 2.14
C ASP A 172 -6.51 10.00 2.16
N VAL A 173 -5.76 9.91 3.25
CA VAL A 173 -4.83 8.82 3.52
C VAL A 173 -5.19 8.19 4.87
N LEU A 174 -5.40 6.89 4.87
CA LEU A 174 -5.56 6.09 6.08
C LEU A 174 -4.27 5.33 6.36
N PHE A 175 -3.59 5.66 7.46
CA PHE A 175 -2.42 4.89 7.94
C PHE A 175 -2.82 3.93 9.05
N PHE A 176 -2.23 2.75 9.06
CA PHE A 176 -2.45 1.77 10.11
C PHE A 176 -1.24 0.83 10.28
N ASN A 177 -1.15 0.24 11.47
CA ASN A 177 -0.14 -0.77 11.79
C ASN A 177 -0.45 -2.08 11.04
N PRO A 178 0.49 -2.67 10.30
CA PRO A 178 0.27 -3.91 9.54
C PRO A 178 -0.10 -5.12 10.42
N ALA A 179 0.14 -5.07 11.71
CA ALA A 179 -0.30 -6.10 12.65
C ALA A 179 -1.79 -6.00 13.03
N LEU A 180 -2.50 -4.93 12.64
CA LEU A 180 -3.96 -4.93 12.70
C LEU A 180 -4.51 -6.01 11.79
N TYR A 181 -5.49 -6.78 12.25
CA TYR A 181 -6.31 -7.60 11.36
C TYR A 181 -7.05 -6.65 10.44
N HIS A 182 -6.84 -6.85 9.15
CA HIS A 182 -7.45 -6.00 8.15
C HIS A 182 -7.79 -6.79 6.88
N ALA A 183 -8.64 -6.21 6.06
CA ALA A 183 -9.04 -6.76 4.77
C ALA A 183 -9.57 -5.64 3.87
N GLY A 184 -9.38 -5.73 2.57
CA GLY A 184 -10.18 -4.95 1.64
C GLY A 184 -11.64 -5.39 1.72
N GLY A 185 -12.56 -4.45 1.89
CA GLY A 185 -14.00 -4.73 1.91
C GLY A 185 -14.54 -5.08 0.51
N ALA A 186 -15.68 -5.77 0.46
CA ALA A 186 -16.41 -6.00 -0.80
C ALA A 186 -16.95 -4.67 -1.35
N ASN A 187 -16.84 -4.49 -2.66
CA ASN A 187 -17.48 -3.36 -3.32
C ASN A 187 -18.91 -3.76 -3.73
N VAL A 188 -19.87 -3.33 -2.92
CA VAL A 188 -21.31 -3.57 -3.16
C VAL A 188 -22.01 -2.35 -3.77
N SER A 189 -21.24 -1.29 -4.10
CA SER A 189 -21.79 -0.13 -4.82
C SER A 189 -22.24 -0.49 -6.23
N ALA A 190 -23.12 0.32 -6.79
CA ALA A 190 -23.64 0.11 -8.14
C ALA A 190 -22.62 0.52 -9.22
N ASP A 191 -21.81 1.55 -8.98
CA ASP A 191 -21.04 2.24 -10.02
C ASP A 191 -19.65 2.73 -9.60
N ILE A 192 -19.29 2.64 -8.31
CA ILE A 192 -18.00 3.13 -7.82
C ILE A 192 -16.89 2.16 -8.19
N GLN A 193 -15.95 2.62 -8.99
CA GLN A 193 -14.68 1.92 -9.20
C GLN A 193 -13.69 2.36 -8.11
N ARG A 194 -13.67 1.64 -6.99
CA ARG A 194 -12.80 1.97 -5.85
C ARG A 194 -11.35 1.82 -6.23
N MET A 195 -10.62 2.93 -6.28
CA MET A 195 -9.18 2.95 -6.54
C MET A 195 -8.44 3.54 -5.35
N ALA A 196 -7.48 2.79 -4.83
CA ALA A 196 -6.58 3.23 -3.78
C ALA A 196 -5.14 2.81 -4.08
N ASN A 197 -4.18 3.68 -3.74
CA ASN A 197 -2.77 3.34 -3.71
C ASN A 197 -2.41 2.87 -2.30
N LEU A 198 -2.08 1.59 -2.18
CA LEU A 198 -1.75 0.93 -0.93
C LEU A 198 -0.25 1.13 -0.66
N LEU A 199 0.06 1.99 0.29
CA LEU A 199 1.43 2.26 0.71
C LEU A 199 1.92 1.12 1.62
N GLN A 200 3.09 0.60 1.29
CA GLN A 200 3.77 -0.47 2.03
C GLN A 200 5.16 0.04 2.38
N VAL A 201 5.30 0.58 3.57
CA VAL A 201 6.51 1.33 3.95
C VAL A 201 7.29 0.57 5.00
N SER A 202 8.58 0.41 4.78
CA SER A 202 9.49 -0.27 5.71
C SER A 202 10.48 0.72 6.30
N SER A 203 10.88 0.50 7.55
CA SER A 203 11.99 1.21 8.18
C SER A 203 13.30 0.94 7.43
N ALA A 204 14.28 1.83 7.58
CA ALA A 204 15.66 1.62 7.13
C ALA A 204 16.28 0.31 7.67
N TYR A 205 15.85 -0.13 8.84
CA TYR A 205 16.28 -1.39 9.46
C TYR A 205 15.51 -2.60 8.96
N GLY A 206 14.44 -2.41 8.21
CA GLY A 206 13.58 -3.47 7.70
C GLY A 206 13.87 -3.83 6.25
N ARG A 207 13.29 -4.94 5.80
CA ARG A 207 13.30 -5.32 4.39
C ARG A 207 12.18 -4.58 3.66
N SER A 208 12.48 -4.04 2.48
CA SER A 208 11.46 -3.49 1.59
C SER A 208 10.51 -4.60 1.12
N LEU A 209 9.22 -4.31 1.06
CA LEU A 209 8.19 -5.30 0.72
C LEU A 209 8.13 -5.64 -0.77
N GLU A 210 8.61 -4.74 -1.62
CA GLU A 210 8.75 -4.96 -3.06
C GLU A 210 10.19 -4.66 -3.50
N ASN A 211 10.63 -5.32 -4.56
CA ASN A 211 11.92 -5.05 -5.17
C ASN A 211 11.74 -3.96 -6.25
N LEU A 212 12.30 -2.78 -6.00
CA LEU A 212 12.27 -1.64 -6.90
C LEU A 212 13.64 -1.42 -7.55
N ASP A 213 13.65 -1.06 -8.82
CA ASP A 213 14.84 -0.54 -9.50
C ASP A 213 15.08 0.93 -9.12
N ARG A 214 15.61 1.13 -7.90
CA ARG A 214 15.86 2.45 -7.36
C ARG A 214 16.88 3.24 -8.17
N GLN A 215 17.84 2.58 -8.79
CA GLN A 215 18.82 3.24 -9.64
C GLN A 215 18.15 3.92 -10.83
N SER A 216 17.31 3.19 -11.55
CA SER A 216 16.56 3.74 -12.68
C SER A 216 15.60 4.87 -12.25
N MET A 217 14.89 4.69 -11.13
CA MET A 217 14.01 5.73 -10.58
C MET A 217 14.80 6.98 -10.21
N THR A 218 15.96 6.85 -9.57
CA THR A 218 16.82 7.97 -9.18
C THR A 218 17.28 8.77 -10.38
N LEU A 219 17.75 8.10 -11.43
CA LEU A 219 18.22 8.77 -12.65
C LEU A 219 17.10 9.60 -13.29
N GLN A 220 15.90 9.04 -13.39
CA GLN A 220 14.75 9.74 -13.98
C GLN A 220 14.27 10.90 -13.12
N LEU A 221 14.20 10.71 -11.80
CA LEU A 221 13.79 11.77 -10.88
C LEU A 221 14.83 12.90 -10.85
N TYR A 222 16.12 12.57 -10.84
CA TYR A 222 17.21 13.55 -10.85
C TYR A 222 17.08 14.50 -12.03
N GLU A 223 16.82 14.00 -13.24
CA GLU A 223 16.64 14.85 -14.42
C GLU A 223 15.51 15.88 -14.24
N VAL A 224 14.39 15.47 -13.63
CA VAL A 224 13.25 16.35 -13.37
C VAL A 224 13.59 17.41 -12.32
N LEU A 225 14.20 16.99 -11.21
CA LEU A 225 14.55 17.88 -10.12
C LEU A 225 15.65 18.88 -10.52
N ALA A 226 16.66 18.43 -11.28
CA ALA A 226 17.75 19.28 -11.75
C ALA A 226 17.30 20.39 -12.73
N ARG A 227 16.22 20.15 -13.51
CA ARG A 227 15.65 21.18 -14.38
C ARG A 227 14.92 22.29 -13.63
N GLY A 228 14.47 22.03 -12.39
CA GLY A 228 13.78 23.00 -11.55
C GLY A 228 12.37 23.38 -11.99
N ASP A 229 11.79 22.72 -12.98
CA ASP A 229 10.45 22.99 -13.52
C ASP A 229 9.34 22.14 -12.91
N HIS A 230 9.63 21.46 -11.80
CA HIS A 230 8.71 20.55 -11.12
C HIS A 230 7.64 21.25 -10.27
N GLY A 231 7.81 22.53 -9.91
CA GLY A 231 6.85 23.31 -9.11
C GLY A 231 6.75 22.89 -7.64
N LEU A 232 7.74 22.17 -7.11
CA LEU A 232 7.81 21.73 -5.72
C LEU A 232 8.65 22.71 -4.87
N SER A 233 8.25 22.92 -3.62
CA SER A 233 9.10 23.54 -2.60
C SER A 233 10.19 22.56 -2.14
N GLU A 234 11.27 23.09 -1.54
CA GLU A 234 12.37 22.30 -1.04
C GLU A 234 11.93 21.13 -0.13
N PRO A 235 11.05 21.31 0.89
CA PRO A 235 10.59 20.20 1.71
C PRO A 235 9.83 19.11 0.90
N LYS A 236 9.14 19.49 -0.17
CA LYS A 236 8.45 18.52 -1.04
C LYS A 236 9.43 17.77 -1.94
N VAL A 237 10.52 18.39 -2.33
CA VAL A 237 11.62 17.72 -3.03
C VAL A 237 12.26 16.69 -2.12
N ASP A 238 12.54 17.05 -0.86
CA ASP A 238 13.10 16.14 0.13
C ASP A 238 12.18 14.93 0.38
N ALA A 239 10.88 15.16 0.52
CA ALA A 239 9.91 14.08 0.65
C ALA A 239 9.88 13.14 -0.58
N ALA A 240 9.96 13.69 -1.80
CA ALA A 240 10.02 12.89 -3.03
C ALA A 240 11.31 12.06 -3.11
N ILE A 241 12.43 12.60 -2.65
CA ILE A 241 13.72 11.88 -2.55
C ILE A 241 13.64 10.79 -1.48
N SER A 242 13.06 11.07 -0.31
CA SER A 242 12.85 10.08 0.76
C SER A 242 12.06 8.87 0.26
N ALA A 243 11.03 9.10 -0.58
CA ALA A 243 10.24 8.04 -1.18
C ALA A 243 11.02 7.12 -2.14
N LEU A 244 12.19 7.55 -2.65
CA LEU A 244 13.09 6.67 -3.41
C LEU A 244 13.82 5.65 -2.54
N SER A 245 13.83 5.86 -1.21
CA SER A 245 14.50 4.94 -0.28
C SER A 245 16.01 4.80 -0.51
N LEU A 246 16.70 5.92 -0.65
CA LEU A 246 18.13 5.98 -0.98
C LEU A 246 19.02 5.79 0.26
N ILE A 247 18.88 4.66 0.96
CA ILE A 247 19.60 4.43 2.24
C ILE A 247 21.09 4.16 2.04
N HIS A 248 21.49 3.71 0.88
CA HIS A 248 22.83 3.19 0.60
C HIS A 248 23.36 3.69 -0.75
N ILE A 249 23.36 4.99 -0.95
CA ILE A 249 24.09 5.60 -2.05
C ILE A 249 25.36 6.27 -1.49
#